data_8d72a12127ef940f4eb645f2f9695e56
#
_entry.id   8d72a12127ef940f4eb645f2f9695e56
#
_cell.length_a   1.000
_cell.length_b   1.000
_cell.length_c   1.000
_cell.angle_alpha   90.00
_cell.angle_beta   90.00
_cell.angle_gamma   90.00
#
_symmetry.space_group_name_H-M   'P 1'
#
loop_
_entity.id
_entity.type
_entity.pdbx_description
1 polymer ?
#
loop_
_entity_poly.entity_id
_entity_poly.type
_entity_poly.pdbx_seq_one_letter_code
_entity_poly.pdbx_strand_id
1 'polypeptide(L)'
;VLQLAKNHQHVCVVGDDAQSIYSFRGADIDNILYFTKVYPDTKVFKLEQNYRSTQTIVRAANSLIEKNQWQIRKEVFSEKEKGEAIGVYQAYSDVEEGDIVVNKIAELRREKRYAYSDFAILYRTNAQSRIFEEAMRKRSMPYRIYGGLSFYQRKEIKDVIAYFRLIVNPNDEEAFKRIINYPARGIGDTTVGKIIAAATGHNVSLWTVLCEPLAYGLNFNKGTVGKLQAFRELISAFITDAAEKNAYEIGADIIRQSGIINDVCQDNSPENLSRKENIEELVNGMSDFCAQRQEEGKPNVLLGDFLSEVSLLTDQDSDKDGDDEKITLMTVHSAKGLEFKNVFVVGMEENLFPSGMVGDSPRALEEERRLFYVAITRAEEHCFLSYAKTRFRYGKMEFGSPSRFLKDIDIRFLRLPQDAGMFRRVEEEAAAFRRENARGFAPDREDAPYGGKERVSVRPKQQIIAPTVPRNLKRVAPSANTASTSPSAGGSANCVQQGQLIEHERFGLGEV
;
A
#
# COMPACT_ATOMS: atom_id res chain seq x y z
N VAL A 1 -1.21 30.49 12.02
CA VAL A 1 0.00 31.30 11.81
C VAL A 1 -0.37 32.77 11.77
N LEU A 2 -1.29 33.22 10.87
CA LEU A 2 -1.71 34.62 10.72
C LEU A 2 -2.10 35.30 12.04
N GLN A 3 -2.90 34.63 12.89
CA GLN A 3 -3.33 35.17 14.17
C GLN A 3 -2.15 35.33 15.16
N LEU A 4 -1.25 34.36 15.21
CA LEU A 4 -0.10 34.36 16.10
C LEU A 4 0.96 35.41 15.72
N ALA A 5 1.12 35.67 14.42
CA ALA A 5 2.13 36.57 13.91
C ALA A 5 1.61 38.00 13.58
N LYS A 6 0.36 38.29 13.92
CA LYS A 6 -0.37 39.51 13.51
C LYS A 6 0.40 40.81 13.77
N ASN A 7 1.13 40.89 14.89
CA ASN A 7 1.78 42.13 15.32
C ASN A 7 3.19 42.35 14.75
N HIS A 8 3.92 41.29 14.38
CA HIS A 8 5.32 41.42 13.96
C HIS A 8 5.62 40.75 12.61
N GLN A 9 4.74 39.86 12.13
CA GLN A 9 4.87 39.11 10.87
C GLN A 9 6.22 38.39 10.63
N HIS A 10 7.02 38.22 11.69
CA HIS A 10 8.29 37.50 11.62
C HIS A 10 8.01 35.99 11.66
N VAL A 11 7.76 35.42 10.50
CA VAL A 11 7.47 34.00 10.33
C VAL A 11 8.47 33.39 9.38
N CYS A 12 9.07 32.28 9.79
CA CYS A 12 9.88 31.41 8.92
C CYS A 12 9.17 30.07 8.80
N VAL A 13 8.87 29.65 7.59
CA VAL A 13 8.26 28.35 7.29
C VAL A 13 9.27 27.53 6.51
N VAL A 14 9.51 26.30 6.97
CA VAL A 14 10.38 25.33 6.32
C VAL A 14 9.54 24.12 5.93
N GLY A 15 9.65 23.68 4.69
CA GLY A 15 8.92 22.54 4.17
C GLY A 15 9.46 22.06 2.84
N ASP A 16 8.97 20.89 2.43
CA ASP A 16 9.26 20.30 1.14
C ASP A 16 7.95 19.79 0.53
N ASP A 17 7.48 20.50 -0.49
CA ASP A 17 6.27 20.16 -1.23
C ASP A 17 6.35 18.78 -1.89
N ALA A 18 7.53 18.40 -2.40
CA ALA A 18 7.78 17.09 -3.00
C ALA A 18 7.71 15.93 -1.98
N GLN A 19 7.74 16.22 -0.69
CA GLN A 19 7.59 15.24 0.39
C GLN A 19 6.25 15.38 1.15
N SER A 20 5.25 16.06 0.56
CA SER A 20 3.90 16.15 1.12
C SER A 20 3.10 14.87 0.79
N ILE A 21 3.06 13.93 1.76
CA ILE A 21 2.53 12.57 1.60
C ILE A 21 1.56 12.14 2.71
N TYR A 22 0.97 13.08 3.45
CA TYR A 22 0.08 12.81 4.58
C TYR A 22 -1.29 13.47 4.46
N SER A 23 -1.82 13.64 3.23
CA SER A 23 -3.15 14.21 3.05
C SER A 23 -4.24 13.37 3.72
N PHE A 24 -4.10 12.05 3.73
CA PHE A 24 -4.99 11.11 4.43
C PHE A 24 -5.02 11.32 5.96
N ARG A 25 -4.08 12.09 6.52
CA ARG A 25 -4.04 12.54 7.93
C ARG A 25 -4.38 14.01 8.11
N GLY A 26 -4.96 14.64 7.07
CA GLY A 26 -5.36 16.05 7.09
C GLY A 26 -4.25 17.04 6.77
N ALA A 27 -3.09 16.59 6.27
CA ALA A 27 -2.09 17.51 5.75
C ALA A 27 -2.56 18.07 4.39
N ASP A 28 -2.41 19.39 4.23
CA ASP A 28 -2.77 20.08 3.00
C ASP A 28 -1.54 20.78 2.38
N ILE A 29 -1.15 20.32 1.20
CA ILE A 29 -0.02 20.87 0.45
C ILE A 29 -0.26 22.33 0.04
N ASP A 30 -1.51 22.74 -0.10
CA ASP A 30 -1.85 24.12 -0.49
C ASP A 30 -1.35 25.16 0.55
N ASN A 31 -1.17 24.75 1.80
CA ASN A 31 -0.58 25.59 2.86
C ASN A 31 0.83 26.09 2.51
N ILE A 32 1.66 25.26 1.87
CA ILE A 32 3.00 25.67 1.43
C ILE A 32 2.98 26.30 0.04
N LEU A 33 2.17 25.76 -0.89
CA LEU A 33 2.09 26.26 -2.26
C LEU A 33 1.55 27.70 -2.35
N TYR A 34 0.61 28.04 -1.47
CA TYR A 34 -0.02 29.36 -1.46
C TYR A 34 0.53 30.31 -0.38
N PHE A 35 1.57 29.91 0.34
CA PHE A 35 2.11 30.73 1.42
C PHE A 35 2.52 32.12 0.95
N THR A 36 3.18 32.23 -0.20
CA THR A 36 3.59 33.54 -0.79
C THR A 36 2.41 34.39 -1.28
N LYS A 37 1.26 33.77 -1.58
CA LYS A 37 0.03 34.51 -1.92
C LYS A 37 -0.63 35.11 -0.69
N VAL A 38 -0.53 34.41 0.44
CA VAL A 38 -1.07 34.87 1.73
C VAL A 38 -0.15 35.92 2.37
N TYR A 39 1.16 35.80 2.15
CA TYR A 39 2.20 36.72 2.62
C TYR A 39 3.02 37.23 1.43
N PRO A 40 2.60 38.34 0.75
CA PRO A 40 3.25 38.80 -0.48
C PRO A 40 4.72 39.17 -0.32
N ASP A 41 5.14 39.65 0.86
CA ASP A 41 6.52 40.05 1.13
C ASP A 41 7.45 38.90 1.51
N THR A 42 6.97 37.64 1.37
CA THR A 42 7.76 36.45 1.69
C THR A 42 8.96 36.29 0.76
N LYS A 43 10.15 36.14 1.33
CA LYS A 43 11.35 35.73 0.62
C LYS A 43 11.44 34.21 0.60
N VAL A 44 11.55 33.63 -0.59
CA VAL A 44 11.66 32.18 -0.78
C VAL A 44 13.13 31.82 -1.02
N PHE A 45 13.66 30.93 -0.20
CA PHE A 45 14.98 30.33 -0.35
C PHE A 45 14.81 28.86 -0.68
N LYS A 46 15.42 28.40 -1.77
CA LYS A 46 15.37 27.00 -2.17
C LYS A 46 16.66 26.29 -1.73
N LEU A 47 16.51 25.20 -1.01
CA LEU A 47 17.62 24.32 -0.64
C LEU A 47 17.69 23.19 -1.68
N GLU A 48 18.57 23.36 -2.68
CA GLU A 48 18.61 22.48 -3.86
C GLU A 48 19.77 21.48 -3.79
N GLN A 49 20.76 21.66 -2.90
CA GLN A 49 21.87 20.72 -2.76
C GLN A 49 21.47 19.51 -1.91
N ASN A 50 21.59 18.33 -2.48
CA ASN A 50 21.40 17.04 -1.82
C ASN A 50 22.75 16.44 -1.43
N TYR A 51 22.91 16.11 -0.14
CA TYR A 51 24.14 15.52 0.43
C TYR A 51 24.03 14.02 0.65
N ARG A 52 22.86 13.41 0.44
CA ARG A 52 22.58 12.01 0.73
C ARG A 52 22.92 11.11 -0.44
N SER A 53 22.34 11.37 -1.60
CA SER A 53 22.27 10.43 -2.71
C SER A 53 23.28 10.72 -3.81
N THR A 54 23.63 9.70 -4.57
CA THR A 54 24.42 9.83 -5.81
C THR A 54 23.68 10.67 -6.86
N GLN A 55 24.41 11.24 -7.83
CA GLN A 55 23.83 12.10 -8.87
C GLN A 55 22.75 11.38 -9.70
N THR A 56 22.93 10.09 -9.99
CA THR A 56 21.95 9.30 -10.77
C THR A 56 20.62 9.20 -10.05
N ILE A 57 20.62 8.93 -8.75
CA ILE A 57 19.41 8.84 -7.92
C ILE A 57 18.70 10.21 -7.89
N VAL A 58 19.45 11.29 -7.66
CA VAL A 58 18.87 12.66 -7.61
C VAL A 58 18.25 13.04 -8.94
N ARG A 59 18.94 12.80 -10.06
CA ARG A 59 18.42 13.10 -11.40
C ARG A 59 17.21 12.28 -11.77
N ALA A 60 17.18 10.99 -11.39
CA ALA A 60 16.01 10.12 -11.56
C ALA A 60 14.80 10.66 -10.77
N ALA A 61 15.02 11.03 -9.51
CA ALA A 61 13.98 11.61 -8.66
C ALA A 61 13.46 12.96 -9.20
N ASN A 62 14.34 13.82 -9.73
CA ASN A 62 13.94 15.07 -10.38
C ASN A 62 13.04 14.81 -11.61
N SER A 63 13.43 13.87 -12.49
CA SER A 63 12.66 13.55 -13.70
C SER A 63 11.27 13.01 -13.37
N LEU A 64 11.13 12.26 -12.26
CA LEU A 64 9.87 11.76 -11.74
C LEU A 64 8.98 12.91 -11.22
N ILE A 65 9.52 13.73 -10.30
CA ILE A 65 8.71 14.74 -9.62
C ILE A 65 8.33 15.92 -10.54
N GLU A 66 9.11 16.17 -11.60
CA GLU A 66 8.82 17.18 -12.60
C GLU A 66 7.46 17.00 -13.29
N LYS A 67 6.92 15.78 -13.31
CA LYS A 67 5.60 15.46 -13.86
C LYS A 67 4.45 16.03 -13.03
N ASN A 68 4.67 16.43 -11.78
CA ASN A 68 3.67 17.07 -10.95
C ASN A 68 3.42 18.50 -11.38
N GLN A 69 2.16 18.93 -11.41
CA GLN A 69 1.76 20.29 -11.75
C GLN A 69 1.71 21.18 -10.49
N TRP A 70 1.22 20.61 -9.37
CA TRP A 70 1.13 21.32 -8.09
C TRP A 70 2.42 21.15 -7.29
N GLN A 71 3.42 22.00 -7.59
CA GLN A 71 4.73 21.98 -6.96
C GLN A 71 5.44 23.32 -6.99
N ILE A 72 6.40 23.52 -6.10
CA ILE A 72 7.38 24.60 -6.15
C ILE A 72 8.57 24.10 -6.98
N ARG A 73 8.71 24.57 -8.20
CA ARG A 73 9.79 24.12 -9.09
C ARG A 73 11.16 24.40 -8.46
N LYS A 74 11.96 23.37 -8.36
CA LYS A 74 13.35 23.37 -7.87
C LYS A 74 14.12 22.30 -8.63
N GLU A 75 15.43 22.50 -8.76
CA GLU A 75 16.33 21.53 -9.37
C GLU A 75 17.30 21.04 -8.29
N VAL A 76 17.00 19.90 -7.72
CA VAL A 76 17.87 19.28 -6.71
C VAL A 76 19.09 18.69 -7.40
N PHE A 77 20.30 18.97 -6.88
CA PHE A 77 21.54 18.45 -7.41
C PHE A 77 22.40 17.81 -6.31
N SER A 78 23.31 16.93 -6.70
CA SER A 78 24.27 16.29 -5.80
C SER A 78 25.70 16.48 -6.35
N GLU A 79 26.63 16.76 -5.45
CA GLU A 79 28.07 16.80 -5.74
C GLU A 79 28.76 15.46 -5.48
N LYS A 80 28.01 14.45 -4.99
CA LYS A 80 28.54 13.09 -4.85
C LYS A 80 28.89 12.49 -6.22
N GLU A 81 29.45 11.31 -6.22
CA GLU A 81 29.75 10.54 -7.43
C GLU A 81 28.50 10.31 -8.29
N LYS A 82 28.71 9.98 -9.56
CA LYS A 82 27.61 9.72 -10.49
C LYS A 82 26.69 8.59 -9.99
N GLY A 83 27.27 7.54 -9.42
CA GLY A 83 26.57 6.33 -8.99
C GLY A 83 26.07 5.45 -10.13
N GLU A 84 25.53 4.29 -9.77
CA GLU A 84 24.97 3.32 -10.71
C GLU A 84 23.54 3.72 -11.15
N ALA A 85 23.10 3.20 -12.29
CA ALA A 85 21.70 3.33 -12.71
C ALA A 85 20.78 2.53 -11.79
N ILE A 86 19.57 3.04 -11.56
CA ILE A 86 18.53 2.38 -10.77
C ILE A 86 18.15 1.06 -11.45
N GLY A 87 18.35 -0.05 -10.74
CA GLY A 87 18.02 -1.39 -11.24
C GLY A 87 16.53 -1.64 -11.25
N VAL A 88 15.96 -2.05 -12.39
CA VAL A 88 14.56 -2.47 -12.48
C VAL A 88 14.50 -3.97 -12.69
N TYR A 89 13.79 -4.67 -11.81
CA TYR A 89 13.63 -6.12 -11.83
C TYR A 89 12.18 -6.49 -12.11
N GLN A 90 12.00 -7.43 -13.03
CA GLN A 90 10.72 -8.01 -13.34
C GLN A 90 10.67 -9.43 -12.82
N ALA A 91 9.69 -9.74 -12.01
CA ALA A 91 9.36 -11.08 -11.54
C ALA A 91 8.13 -11.63 -12.28
N TYR A 92 7.99 -12.93 -12.35
CA TYR A 92 6.77 -13.57 -12.83
C TYR A 92 5.67 -13.48 -11.76
N SER A 93 6.00 -13.79 -10.50
CA SER A 93 5.10 -13.74 -9.36
C SER A 93 5.67 -12.88 -8.23
N ASP A 94 4.86 -12.57 -7.23
CA ASP A 94 5.28 -11.88 -6.01
C ASP A 94 6.25 -12.72 -5.16
N VAL A 95 6.08 -14.04 -5.14
CA VAL A 95 7.02 -14.97 -4.48
C VAL A 95 8.40 -14.87 -5.14
N GLU A 96 8.46 -14.90 -6.47
CA GLU A 96 9.71 -14.70 -7.22
C GLU A 96 10.28 -13.30 -7.00
N GLU A 97 9.42 -12.25 -6.87
CA GLU A 97 9.86 -10.90 -6.51
C GLU A 97 10.62 -10.91 -5.18
N GLY A 98 10.08 -11.60 -4.16
CA GLY A 98 10.73 -11.79 -2.88
C GLY A 98 12.10 -12.46 -3.01
N ASP A 99 12.18 -13.54 -3.79
CA ASP A 99 13.43 -14.26 -4.03
C ASP A 99 14.48 -13.43 -4.76
N ILE A 100 14.09 -12.65 -5.78
CA ILE A 100 14.98 -11.74 -6.51
C ILE A 100 15.58 -10.71 -5.57
N VAL A 101 14.76 -10.07 -4.73
CA VAL A 101 15.20 -9.04 -3.77
C VAL A 101 16.19 -9.63 -2.77
N VAL A 102 15.86 -10.76 -2.16
CA VAL A 102 16.71 -11.41 -1.15
C VAL A 102 18.02 -11.90 -1.77
N ASN A 103 17.99 -12.45 -2.99
CA ASN A 103 19.19 -12.81 -3.73
C ASN A 103 20.10 -11.60 -4.01
N LYS A 104 19.50 -10.47 -4.41
CA LYS A 104 20.28 -9.25 -4.69
C LYS A 104 20.90 -8.67 -3.43
N ILE A 105 20.24 -8.73 -2.30
CA ILE A 105 20.80 -8.38 -1.00
C ILE A 105 22.01 -9.26 -0.68
N ALA A 106 21.90 -10.59 -0.85
CA ALA A 106 23.00 -11.53 -0.62
C ALA A 106 24.19 -11.26 -1.53
N GLU A 107 23.94 -10.96 -2.81
CA GLU A 107 24.95 -10.58 -3.81
C GLU A 107 25.72 -9.33 -3.36
N LEU A 108 25.01 -8.24 -3.06
CA LEU A 108 25.61 -6.96 -2.65
C LEU A 108 26.41 -7.08 -1.35
N ARG A 109 25.94 -7.85 -0.39
CA ARG A 109 26.71 -8.14 0.82
C ARG A 109 28.02 -8.85 0.52
N ARG A 110 27.97 -9.86 -0.33
CA ARG A 110 29.15 -10.62 -0.70
C ARG A 110 30.19 -9.77 -1.48
N GLU A 111 29.70 -8.96 -2.42
CA GLU A 111 30.57 -8.21 -3.34
C GLU A 111 31.07 -6.91 -2.72
N LYS A 112 30.20 -6.15 -2.07
CA LYS A 112 30.48 -4.80 -1.55
C LYS A 112 30.64 -4.74 -0.03
N ARG A 113 30.45 -5.87 0.69
CA ARG A 113 30.59 -5.99 2.14
C ARG A 113 29.65 -5.10 2.95
N TYR A 114 28.45 -4.81 2.45
CA TYR A 114 27.44 -4.09 3.20
C TYR A 114 26.97 -4.88 4.42
N ALA A 115 26.69 -4.18 5.53
CA ALA A 115 25.98 -4.73 6.68
C ALA A 115 24.49 -4.94 6.34
N TYR A 116 23.77 -5.79 7.08
CA TYR A 116 22.33 -5.94 6.88
C TYR A 116 21.56 -4.65 7.17
N SER A 117 22.05 -3.83 8.11
CA SER A 117 21.48 -2.52 8.44
C SER A 117 21.57 -1.49 7.30
N ASP A 118 22.44 -1.70 6.30
CA ASP A 118 22.58 -0.83 5.13
C ASP A 118 21.43 -1.03 4.11
N PHE A 119 20.51 -1.98 4.35
CA PHE A 119 19.43 -2.34 3.42
C PHE A 119 18.05 -1.98 3.96
N ALA A 120 17.21 -1.43 3.10
CA ALA A 120 15.79 -1.26 3.35
C ALA A 120 14.95 -1.82 2.19
N ILE A 121 13.81 -2.46 2.54
CA ILE A 121 12.76 -2.84 1.60
C ILE A 121 11.55 -1.97 1.89
N LEU A 122 11.13 -1.19 0.90
CA LEU A 122 10.04 -0.25 0.98
C LEU A 122 8.86 -0.75 0.15
N TYR A 123 7.71 -0.88 0.78
CA TYR A 123 6.47 -1.31 0.13
C TYR A 123 5.35 -0.29 0.34
N ARG A 124 4.33 -0.34 -0.54
CA ARG A 124 3.21 0.60 -0.48
C ARG A 124 2.23 0.27 0.62
N THR A 125 1.89 -0.99 0.82
CA THR A 125 0.94 -1.46 1.84
C THR A 125 1.57 -2.50 2.75
N ASN A 126 1.05 -2.57 3.97
CA ASN A 126 1.57 -3.50 4.98
C ASN A 126 1.43 -4.97 4.55
N ALA A 127 0.40 -5.31 3.79
CA ALA A 127 0.16 -6.67 3.33
C ALA A 127 1.36 -7.25 2.57
N GLN A 128 2.04 -6.42 1.77
CA GLN A 128 3.20 -6.85 0.98
C GLN A 128 4.38 -7.40 1.82
N SER A 129 4.43 -7.08 3.13
CA SER A 129 5.56 -7.52 3.98
C SER A 129 5.68 -9.03 4.09
N ARG A 130 4.57 -9.79 4.05
CA ARG A 130 4.54 -11.25 4.21
C ARG A 130 5.54 -11.97 3.30
N ILE A 131 5.48 -11.69 2.01
CA ILE A 131 6.34 -12.32 0.99
C ILE A 131 7.84 -12.11 1.32
N PHE A 132 8.22 -10.87 1.67
CA PHE A 132 9.62 -10.57 1.98
C PHE A 132 10.04 -11.13 3.34
N GLU A 133 9.15 -11.14 4.34
CA GLU A 133 9.40 -11.79 5.62
C GLU A 133 9.65 -13.29 5.43
N GLU A 134 8.81 -13.97 4.65
CA GLU A 134 8.95 -15.40 4.35
C GLU A 134 10.22 -15.70 3.53
N ALA A 135 10.52 -14.90 2.50
CA ALA A 135 11.72 -15.05 1.69
C ALA A 135 13.01 -14.88 2.52
N MET A 136 13.02 -13.92 3.46
CA MET A 136 14.15 -13.72 4.38
C MET A 136 14.31 -14.86 5.38
N ARG A 137 13.21 -15.37 5.95
CA ARG A 137 13.23 -16.51 6.87
C ARG A 137 13.78 -17.76 6.19
N LYS A 138 13.32 -18.08 4.98
CA LYS A 138 13.84 -19.22 4.17
C LYS A 138 15.35 -19.19 4.01
N ARG A 139 15.96 -17.99 4.07
CA ARG A 139 17.42 -17.79 3.92
C ARG A 139 18.12 -17.42 5.23
N SER A 140 17.43 -17.48 6.36
CA SER A 140 17.96 -17.11 7.68
C SER A 140 18.57 -15.71 7.70
N MET A 141 18.03 -14.77 6.93
CA MET A 141 18.45 -13.36 6.92
C MET A 141 17.75 -12.58 8.03
N PRO A 142 18.48 -11.88 8.91
CA PRO A 142 17.87 -11.12 9.99
C PRO A 142 17.19 -9.87 9.44
N TYR A 143 15.95 -9.62 9.88
CA TYR A 143 15.19 -8.45 9.49
C TYR A 143 14.39 -7.88 10.67
N ARG A 144 13.90 -6.66 10.50
CA ARG A 144 12.95 -6.00 11.41
C ARG A 144 11.88 -5.26 10.63
N ILE A 145 10.67 -5.21 11.18
CA ILE A 145 9.62 -4.34 10.68
C ILE A 145 9.71 -3.01 11.41
N TYR A 146 9.86 -1.92 10.66
CA TYR A 146 9.93 -0.57 11.22
C TYR A 146 8.57 0.12 11.15
N GLY A 147 8.11 0.63 12.30
CA GLY A 147 6.83 1.34 12.41
C GLY A 147 5.59 0.45 12.33
N GLY A 148 5.73 -0.86 12.53
CA GLY A 148 4.65 -1.83 12.48
C GLY A 148 4.99 -3.14 13.18
N LEU A 149 4.09 -4.11 13.02
CA LEU A 149 4.24 -5.48 13.51
C LEU A 149 4.53 -6.41 12.34
N SER A 150 5.25 -7.49 12.60
CA SER A 150 5.36 -8.64 11.71
C SER A 150 3.97 -9.13 11.27
N PHE A 151 3.87 -9.68 10.08
CA PHE A 151 2.58 -10.02 9.47
C PHE A 151 1.69 -10.87 10.39
N TYR A 152 2.22 -11.97 10.93
CA TYR A 152 1.47 -12.87 11.80
C TYR A 152 1.21 -12.32 13.22
N GLN A 153 1.84 -11.20 13.60
CA GLN A 153 1.62 -10.54 14.89
C GLN A 153 0.50 -9.49 14.85
N ARG A 154 -0.01 -9.14 13.66
CA ARG A 154 -1.09 -8.16 13.51
C ARG A 154 -2.38 -8.67 14.13
N LYS A 155 -3.17 -7.74 14.71
CA LYS A 155 -4.38 -8.08 15.47
C LYS A 155 -5.37 -8.90 14.64
N GLU A 156 -5.71 -8.43 13.44
CA GLU A 156 -6.65 -9.06 12.52
C GLU A 156 -6.21 -10.45 12.09
N ILE A 157 -4.90 -10.65 11.90
CA ILE A 157 -4.32 -11.95 11.56
C ILE A 157 -4.40 -12.90 12.76
N LYS A 158 -4.03 -12.42 13.96
CA LYS A 158 -4.17 -13.20 15.20
C LYS A 158 -5.62 -13.57 15.48
N ASP A 159 -6.57 -12.70 15.14
CA ASP A 159 -7.99 -12.98 15.32
C ASP A 159 -8.44 -14.13 14.41
N VAL A 160 -8.02 -14.13 13.13
CA VAL A 160 -8.30 -15.23 12.19
C VAL A 160 -7.58 -16.53 12.62
N ILE A 161 -6.30 -16.44 12.96
CA ILE A 161 -5.52 -17.60 13.43
C ILE A 161 -6.15 -18.22 14.68
N ALA A 162 -6.73 -17.43 15.58
CA ALA A 162 -7.42 -17.97 16.75
C ALA A 162 -8.66 -18.80 16.37
N TYR A 163 -9.41 -18.45 15.31
CA TYR A 163 -10.43 -19.33 14.77
C TYR A 163 -9.83 -20.64 14.28
N PHE A 164 -8.75 -20.58 13.51
CA PHE A 164 -8.09 -21.78 13.01
C PHE A 164 -7.62 -22.70 14.15
N ARG A 165 -6.97 -22.12 15.18
CA ARG A 165 -6.50 -22.83 16.36
C ARG A 165 -7.63 -23.53 17.10
N LEU A 166 -8.75 -22.83 17.33
CA LEU A 166 -9.91 -23.42 18.03
C LEU A 166 -10.56 -24.55 17.24
N ILE A 167 -10.58 -24.46 15.91
CA ILE A 167 -11.15 -25.49 15.04
C ILE A 167 -10.28 -26.74 15.02
N VAL A 168 -8.95 -26.57 14.98
CA VAL A 168 -8.00 -27.70 15.02
C VAL A 168 -7.92 -28.28 16.44
N ASN A 169 -7.98 -27.46 17.47
CA ASN A 169 -7.95 -27.87 18.86
C ASN A 169 -9.01 -27.14 19.69
N PRO A 170 -10.23 -27.73 19.86
CA PRO A 170 -11.27 -27.12 20.67
C PRO A 170 -10.92 -26.86 22.15
N ASN A 171 -9.84 -27.46 22.65
CA ASN A 171 -9.35 -27.24 24.00
C ASN A 171 -8.40 -26.03 24.13
N ASP A 172 -8.17 -25.29 23.05
CA ASP A 172 -7.37 -24.07 23.08
C ASP A 172 -8.13 -22.91 23.75
N GLU A 173 -7.87 -22.71 25.04
CA GLU A 173 -8.55 -21.70 25.84
C GLU A 173 -8.24 -20.27 25.42
N GLU A 174 -7.00 -20.02 24.98
CA GLU A 174 -6.60 -18.68 24.53
C GLU A 174 -7.35 -18.30 23.25
N ALA A 175 -7.38 -19.21 22.28
CA ALA A 175 -8.13 -19.04 21.07
C ALA A 175 -9.63 -18.87 21.35
N PHE A 176 -10.20 -19.70 22.23
CA PHE A 176 -11.60 -19.58 22.65
C PHE A 176 -11.94 -18.20 23.23
N LYS A 177 -11.16 -17.75 24.22
CA LYS A 177 -11.37 -16.44 24.88
C LYS A 177 -11.27 -15.27 23.88
N ARG A 178 -10.39 -15.42 22.90
CA ARG A 178 -10.18 -14.38 21.88
C ARG A 178 -11.35 -14.22 20.93
N ILE A 179 -11.98 -15.32 20.49
CA ILE A 179 -12.96 -15.29 19.41
C ILE A 179 -14.43 -15.43 19.82
N ILE A 180 -14.73 -15.84 21.05
CA ILE A 180 -16.10 -16.10 21.49
C ILE A 180 -17.02 -14.89 21.27
N ASN A 181 -16.51 -13.68 21.44
CA ASN A 181 -17.24 -12.42 21.21
C ASN A 181 -16.58 -11.56 20.11
N TYR A 182 -15.78 -12.13 19.23
CA TYR A 182 -15.23 -11.43 18.08
C TYR A 182 -15.47 -12.21 16.78
N PRO A 183 -16.12 -11.58 15.77
CA PRO A 183 -16.83 -10.28 15.79
C PRO A 183 -17.92 -10.22 16.87
N ALA A 184 -18.35 -9.00 17.21
CA ALA A 184 -19.27 -8.77 18.34
C ALA A 184 -20.55 -9.60 18.23
N ARG A 185 -20.74 -10.59 19.14
CA ARG A 185 -21.92 -11.45 19.25
C ARG A 185 -22.81 -11.11 20.43
N GLY A 186 -22.39 -10.12 21.23
CA GLY A 186 -23.09 -9.74 22.46
C GLY A 186 -22.97 -10.79 23.56
N ILE A 187 -21.88 -11.55 23.58
CA ILE A 187 -21.48 -12.43 24.69
C ILE A 187 -20.51 -11.64 25.55
N GLY A 188 -21.00 -11.09 26.65
CA GLY A 188 -20.21 -10.20 27.51
C GLY A 188 -19.26 -10.95 28.44
N ASP A 189 -18.27 -10.22 29.00
CA ASP A 189 -17.22 -10.75 29.86
C ASP A 189 -17.74 -11.49 31.09
N THR A 190 -18.89 -11.08 31.63
CA THR A 190 -19.53 -11.77 32.76
C THR A 190 -19.98 -13.18 32.39
N THR A 191 -20.44 -13.41 31.13
CA THR A 191 -20.80 -14.73 30.62
C THR A 191 -19.55 -15.58 30.44
N VAL A 192 -18.53 -15.03 29.81
CA VAL A 192 -17.23 -15.68 29.60
C VAL A 192 -16.58 -16.03 30.94
N GLY A 193 -16.61 -15.12 31.92
CA GLY A 193 -16.10 -15.35 33.27
C GLY A 193 -16.79 -16.52 34.00
N LYS A 194 -18.12 -16.68 33.83
CA LYS A 194 -18.86 -17.84 34.39
C LYS A 194 -18.42 -19.14 33.73
N ILE A 195 -18.22 -19.16 32.41
CA ILE A 195 -17.73 -20.34 31.68
C ILE A 195 -16.33 -20.70 32.16
N ILE A 196 -15.43 -19.73 32.31
CA ILE A 196 -14.08 -19.94 32.84
C ILE A 196 -14.10 -20.52 34.27
N ALA A 197 -14.91 -19.92 35.16
CA ALA A 197 -15.02 -20.41 36.53
C ALA A 197 -15.53 -21.85 36.61
N ALA A 198 -16.52 -22.22 35.80
CA ALA A 198 -17.06 -23.56 35.73
C ALA A 198 -16.02 -24.55 35.17
N ALA A 199 -15.33 -24.18 34.07
CA ALA A 199 -14.28 -25.00 33.46
C ALA A 199 -13.13 -25.30 34.47
N THR A 200 -12.68 -24.25 35.16
CA THR A 200 -11.64 -24.40 36.21
C THR A 200 -12.13 -25.25 37.36
N GLY A 201 -13.36 -25.06 37.85
CA GLY A 201 -13.93 -25.79 38.98
C GLY A 201 -14.10 -27.27 38.70
N HIS A 202 -14.38 -27.67 37.46
CA HIS A 202 -14.59 -29.06 37.04
C HIS A 202 -13.41 -29.64 36.28
N ASN A 203 -12.32 -28.90 36.09
CA ASN A 203 -11.11 -29.31 35.37
C ASN A 203 -11.41 -29.84 33.95
N VAL A 204 -12.23 -29.11 33.23
CA VAL A 204 -12.59 -29.38 31.84
C VAL A 204 -12.33 -28.15 30.94
N SER A 205 -12.32 -28.33 29.62
CA SER A 205 -12.07 -27.24 28.70
C SER A 205 -13.26 -26.26 28.64
N LEU A 206 -13.01 -25.00 28.23
CA LEU A 206 -14.04 -24.00 28.01
C LEU A 206 -15.06 -24.46 26.95
N TRP A 207 -14.58 -25.17 25.93
CA TRP A 207 -15.41 -25.76 24.90
C TRP A 207 -16.38 -26.80 25.43
N THR A 208 -15.92 -27.66 26.31
CA THR A 208 -16.76 -28.69 26.99
C THR A 208 -17.89 -28.03 27.77
N VAL A 209 -17.58 -26.99 28.56
CA VAL A 209 -18.60 -26.21 29.30
C VAL A 209 -19.57 -25.50 28.36
N LEU A 210 -19.10 -24.97 27.24
CA LEU A 210 -19.94 -24.33 26.23
C LEU A 210 -20.92 -25.34 25.59
N CYS A 211 -20.48 -26.58 25.37
CA CYS A 211 -21.34 -27.62 24.79
C CYS A 211 -22.48 -28.04 25.71
N GLU A 212 -22.24 -28.11 27.03
CA GLU A 212 -23.21 -28.57 28.02
C GLU A 212 -23.29 -27.67 29.26
N PRO A 213 -23.67 -26.37 29.13
CA PRO A 213 -23.60 -25.42 30.24
C PRO A 213 -24.39 -25.86 31.50
N LEU A 214 -25.54 -26.50 31.28
CA LEU A 214 -26.38 -26.96 32.38
C LEU A 214 -25.74 -28.07 33.21
N ALA A 215 -24.96 -28.97 32.56
CA ALA A 215 -24.23 -30.03 33.28
C ALA A 215 -23.18 -29.46 34.24
N TYR A 216 -22.67 -28.26 33.97
CA TYR A 216 -21.68 -27.57 34.81
C TYR A 216 -22.33 -26.47 35.67
N GLY A 217 -23.64 -26.55 35.93
CA GLY A 217 -24.35 -25.63 36.82
C GLY A 217 -24.58 -24.22 36.29
N LEU A 218 -24.35 -23.95 35.01
CA LEU A 218 -24.55 -22.65 34.40
C LEU A 218 -25.97 -22.51 33.83
N ASN A 219 -26.75 -21.63 34.44
CA ASN A 219 -28.07 -21.26 33.96
C ASN A 219 -28.06 -19.85 33.41
N PHE A 220 -28.07 -19.71 32.11
CA PHE A 220 -28.11 -18.45 31.40
C PHE A 220 -29.53 -18.09 30.98
N ASN A 221 -29.81 -16.80 30.81
CA ASN A 221 -31.08 -16.36 30.22
C ASN A 221 -31.17 -16.83 28.74
N LYS A 222 -32.42 -16.93 28.25
CA LYS A 222 -32.73 -17.46 26.89
C LYS A 222 -31.93 -16.75 25.78
N GLY A 223 -31.76 -15.43 25.89
CA GLY A 223 -30.98 -14.65 24.89
C GLY A 223 -29.52 -15.02 24.87
N THR A 224 -28.89 -15.21 26.06
CA THR A 224 -27.49 -15.62 26.16
C THR A 224 -27.32 -17.06 25.68
N VAL A 225 -28.24 -17.97 26.04
CA VAL A 225 -28.21 -19.36 25.55
C VAL A 225 -28.20 -19.40 24.03
N GLY A 226 -29.13 -18.64 23.38
CA GLY A 226 -29.21 -18.60 21.91
C GLY A 226 -27.89 -18.13 21.26
N LYS A 227 -27.22 -17.12 21.85
CA LYS A 227 -25.91 -16.62 21.35
C LYS A 227 -24.78 -17.66 21.50
N LEU A 228 -24.72 -18.32 22.64
CA LEU A 228 -23.74 -19.37 22.91
C LEU A 228 -23.97 -20.57 21.99
N GLN A 229 -25.22 -20.95 21.78
CA GLN A 229 -25.59 -22.03 20.88
C GLN A 229 -25.22 -21.71 19.42
N ALA A 230 -25.51 -20.50 18.93
CA ALA A 230 -25.11 -20.08 17.59
C ALA A 230 -23.61 -20.11 17.39
N PHE A 231 -22.82 -19.66 18.39
CA PHE A 231 -21.36 -19.73 18.33
C PHE A 231 -20.88 -21.19 18.31
N ARG A 232 -21.44 -22.05 19.17
CA ARG A 232 -21.10 -23.48 19.20
C ARG A 232 -21.39 -24.16 17.86
N GLU A 233 -22.59 -23.92 17.28
CA GLU A 233 -22.98 -24.48 15.99
C GLU A 233 -22.06 -24.05 14.87
N LEU A 234 -21.67 -22.77 14.82
CA LEU A 234 -20.74 -22.21 13.85
C LEU A 234 -19.39 -22.92 13.91
N ILE A 235 -18.81 -23.04 15.12
CA ILE A 235 -17.49 -23.69 15.30
C ILE A 235 -17.57 -25.18 15.01
N SER A 236 -18.66 -25.87 15.44
CA SER A 236 -18.85 -27.29 15.18
C SER A 236 -18.96 -27.60 13.68
N ALA A 237 -19.63 -26.74 12.92
CA ALA A 237 -19.71 -26.87 11.46
C ALA A 237 -18.30 -26.76 10.83
N PHE A 238 -17.50 -25.78 11.25
CA PHE A 238 -16.13 -25.65 10.76
C PHE A 238 -15.23 -26.82 11.15
N ILE A 239 -15.38 -27.40 12.35
CA ILE A 239 -14.64 -28.59 12.76
C ILE A 239 -14.95 -29.77 11.83
N THR A 240 -16.24 -29.95 11.47
CA THR A 240 -16.64 -30.98 10.53
C THR A 240 -16.05 -30.77 9.14
N ASP A 241 -16.17 -29.54 8.62
CA ASP A 241 -15.68 -29.17 7.30
C ASP A 241 -14.13 -29.27 7.21
N ALA A 242 -13.41 -28.96 8.29
CA ALA A 242 -11.95 -29.01 8.34
C ALA A 242 -11.37 -30.43 8.19
N ALA A 243 -12.17 -31.48 8.38
CA ALA A 243 -11.77 -32.87 8.13
C ALA A 243 -11.78 -33.22 6.64
N GLU A 244 -12.52 -32.50 5.82
CA GLU A 244 -12.73 -32.82 4.39
C GLU A 244 -12.05 -31.81 3.44
N LYS A 245 -11.96 -30.54 3.86
CA LYS A 245 -11.42 -29.43 3.04
C LYS A 245 -9.94 -29.20 3.30
N ASN A 246 -9.24 -28.76 2.26
CA ASN A 246 -7.84 -28.30 2.42
C ASN A 246 -7.76 -26.99 3.22
N ALA A 247 -6.54 -26.63 3.68
CA ALA A 247 -6.31 -25.46 4.51
C ALA A 247 -6.83 -24.15 3.87
N TYR A 248 -6.65 -23.95 2.57
CA TYR A 248 -7.12 -22.79 1.85
C TYR A 248 -8.65 -22.71 1.80
N GLU A 249 -9.31 -23.78 1.43
CA GLU A 249 -10.78 -23.86 1.32
C GLU A 249 -11.47 -23.59 2.65
N ILE A 250 -11.04 -24.31 3.70
CA ILE A 250 -11.62 -24.11 5.03
C ILE A 250 -11.28 -22.74 5.60
N GLY A 251 -10.05 -22.25 5.40
CA GLY A 251 -9.64 -20.91 5.85
C GLY A 251 -10.47 -19.81 5.22
N ALA A 252 -10.71 -19.86 3.91
CA ALA A 252 -11.56 -18.91 3.21
C ALA A 252 -13.03 -18.97 3.69
N ASP A 253 -13.56 -20.16 3.98
CA ASP A 253 -14.90 -20.34 4.51
C ASP A 253 -15.04 -19.76 5.92
N ILE A 254 -14.07 -20.02 6.81
CA ILE A 254 -14.05 -19.46 8.15
C ILE A 254 -14.05 -17.93 8.11
N ILE A 255 -13.18 -17.32 7.33
CA ILE A 255 -13.07 -15.87 7.20
C ILE A 255 -14.39 -15.26 6.71
N ARG A 256 -15.05 -15.90 5.75
CA ARG A 256 -16.31 -15.44 5.18
C ARG A 256 -17.48 -15.58 6.14
N GLN A 257 -17.64 -16.76 6.77
CA GLN A 257 -18.81 -17.12 7.56
C GLN A 257 -18.72 -16.69 9.02
N SER A 258 -17.53 -16.47 9.58
CA SER A 258 -17.34 -15.96 10.94
C SER A 258 -17.88 -14.54 11.16
N GLY A 259 -18.01 -13.76 10.07
CA GLY A 259 -18.39 -12.36 10.10
C GLY A 259 -17.22 -11.38 10.24
N ILE A 260 -15.96 -11.86 10.28
CA ILE A 260 -14.76 -11.00 10.37
C ILE A 260 -14.70 -10.00 9.23
N ILE A 261 -14.97 -10.43 7.99
CA ILE A 261 -14.96 -9.53 6.84
C ILE A 261 -15.99 -8.41 7.00
N ASN A 262 -17.18 -8.72 7.50
CA ASN A 262 -18.20 -7.70 7.73
C ASN A 262 -17.79 -6.69 8.79
N ASP A 263 -17.09 -7.15 9.84
CA ASP A 263 -16.57 -6.27 10.90
C ASP A 263 -15.48 -5.32 10.36
N VAL A 264 -14.58 -5.84 9.55
CA VAL A 264 -13.48 -5.07 8.96
C VAL A 264 -13.98 -4.13 7.84
N CYS A 265 -15.04 -4.49 7.14
CA CYS A 265 -15.64 -3.68 6.06
C CYS A 265 -16.73 -2.71 6.52
N GLN A 266 -16.86 -2.41 7.82
CA GLN A 266 -17.90 -1.49 8.34
C GLN A 266 -17.75 -0.07 7.78
N ASP A 267 -16.53 0.37 7.56
CA ASP A 267 -16.22 1.65 6.93
C ASP A 267 -15.00 1.53 5.99
N ASN A 268 -14.81 2.57 5.16
CA ASN A 268 -13.67 2.67 4.24
C ASN A 268 -12.51 3.47 4.87
N SER A 269 -12.35 3.43 6.19
CA SER A 269 -11.20 4.05 6.84
C SER A 269 -9.89 3.41 6.35
N PRO A 270 -8.79 4.16 6.27
CA PRO A 270 -7.49 3.62 5.85
C PRO A 270 -7.04 2.43 6.71
N GLU A 271 -7.45 2.42 7.99
CA GLU A 271 -7.14 1.34 8.92
C GLU A 271 -7.91 0.06 8.57
N ASN A 272 -9.21 0.14 8.31
CA ASN A 272 -10.04 -1.01 7.93
C ASN A 272 -9.65 -1.55 6.55
N LEU A 273 -9.31 -0.66 5.61
CA LEU A 273 -8.77 -1.08 4.31
C LEU A 273 -7.46 -1.87 4.48
N SER A 274 -6.55 -1.39 5.33
CA SER A 274 -5.30 -2.11 5.61
C SER A 274 -5.54 -3.47 6.28
N ARG A 275 -6.50 -3.56 7.22
CA ARG A 275 -6.90 -4.83 7.84
C ARG A 275 -7.49 -5.81 6.82
N LYS A 276 -8.32 -5.32 5.92
CA LYS A 276 -8.89 -6.12 4.83
C LYS A 276 -7.80 -6.67 3.92
N GLU A 277 -6.86 -5.82 3.46
CA GLU A 277 -5.70 -6.24 2.65
C GLU A 277 -4.86 -7.30 3.38
N ASN A 278 -4.67 -7.17 4.69
CA ASN A 278 -3.93 -8.15 5.48
C ASN A 278 -4.65 -9.50 5.54
N ILE A 279 -5.98 -9.52 5.70
CA ILE A 279 -6.76 -10.77 5.71
C ILE A 279 -6.74 -11.42 4.31
N GLU A 280 -6.88 -10.64 3.26
CA GLU A 280 -6.76 -11.12 1.87
C GLU A 280 -5.39 -11.74 1.61
N GLU A 281 -4.33 -11.10 2.12
CA GLU A 281 -2.98 -11.60 2.00
C GLU A 281 -2.75 -12.89 2.81
N LEU A 282 -3.42 -13.06 3.95
CA LEU A 282 -3.40 -14.34 4.67
C LEU A 282 -4.01 -15.47 3.83
N VAL A 283 -5.13 -15.19 3.16
CA VAL A 283 -5.79 -16.17 2.27
C VAL A 283 -4.88 -16.52 1.08
N ASN A 284 -4.17 -15.53 0.52
CA ASN A 284 -3.18 -15.74 -0.52
C ASN A 284 -2.05 -16.66 -0.03
N GLY A 285 -1.50 -16.39 1.17
CA GLY A 285 -0.47 -17.23 1.79
C GLY A 285 -0.91 -18.68 2.03
N MET A 286 -2.17 -18.87 2.39
CA MET A 286 -2.72 -20.23 2.51
C MET A 286 -2.81 -20.95 1.17
N SER A 287 -3.18 -20.22 0.11
CA SER A 287 -3.20 -20.77 -1.26
C SER A 287 -1.80 -21.17 -1.72
N ASP A 288 -0.81 -20.28 -1.54
CA ASP A 288 0.59 -20.54 -1.88
C ASP A 288 1.13 -21.76 -1.14
N PHE A 289 0.83 -21.84 0.17
CA PHE A 289 1.23 -22.98 1.00
C PHE A 289 0.63 -24.30 0.51
N CYS A 290 -0.66 -24.33 0.18
CA CYS A 290 -1.31 -25.51 -0.37
C CYS A 290 -0.70 -25.91 -1.72
N ALA A 291 -0.46 -24.95 -2.62
CA ALA A 291 0.15 -25.20 -3.92
C ALA A 291 1.56 -25.77 -3.78
N GLN A 292 2.40 -25.16 -2.96
CA GLN A 292 3.76 -25.65 -2.70
C GLN A 292 3.77 -27.08 -2.13
N ARG A 293 2.91 -27.38 -1.15
CA ARG A 293 2.82 -28.73 -0.57
C ARG A 293 2.31 -29.76 -1.57
N GLN A 294 1.41 -29.36 -2.48
CA GLN A 294 0.94 -30.22 -3.56
C GLN A 294 2.07 -30.54 -4.56
N GLU A 295 2.91 -29.57 -4.92
CA GLU A 295 4.11 -29.78 -5.74
C GLU A 295 5.13 -30.71 -5.05
N GLU A 296 5.23 -30.66 -3.71
CA GLU A 296 6.04 -31.58 -2.90
C GLU A 296 5.44 -33.01 -2.81
N GLY A 297 4.31 -33.27 -3.44
CA GLY A 297 3.63 -34.57 -3.44
C GLY A 297 2.74 -34.83 -2.22
N LYS A 298 2.33 -33.77 -1.52
CA LYS A 298 1.39 -33.82 -0.37
C LYS A 298 0.05 -33.20 -0.77
N PRO A 299 -0.89 -33.96 -1.37
CA PRO A 299 -2.12 -33.39 -1.92
C PRO A 299 -3.12 -32.94 -0.85
N ASN A 300 -3.10 -33.56 0.35
CA ASN A 300 -4.03 -33.24 1.43
C ASN A 300 -3.33 -32.37 2.47
N VAL A 301 -3.39 -31.06 2.31
CA VAL A 301 -2.84 -30.05 3.23
C VAL A 301 -3.95 -29.59 4.15
N LEU A 302 -3.93 -30.04 5.39
CA LEU A 302 -4.95 -29.69 6.37
C LEU A 302 -4.65 -28.35 7.07
N LEU A 303 -5.65 -27.79 7.73
CA LEU A 303 -5.53 -26.54 8.48
C LEU A 303 -4.44 -26.62 9.59
N GLY A 304 -4.27 -27.80 10.21
CA GLY A 304 -3.23 -28.05 11.20
C GLY A 304 -1.82 -27.96 10.65
N ASP A 305 -1.59 -28.35 9.39
CA ASP A 305 -0.29 -28.24 8.73
C ASP A 305 0.09 -26.76 8.52
N PHE A 306 -0.88 -25.95 8.08
CA PHE A 306 -0.68 -24.50 7.94
C PHE A 306 -0.40 -23.83 9.30
N LEU A 307 -1.13 -24.18 10.36
CA LEU A 307 -0.87 -23.66 11.71
C LEU A 307 0.52 -24.03 12.24
N SER A 308 1.00 -25.22 11.92
CA SER A 308 2.35 -25.65 12.28
C SER A 308 3.41 -24.78 11.61
N GLU A 309 3.23 -24.47 10.33
CA GLU A 309 4.10 -23.54 9.60
C GLU A 309 4.08 -22.14 10.23
N VAL A 310 2.88 -21.59 10.49
CA VAL A 310 2.72 -20.27 11.13
C VAL A 310 3.39 -20.22 12.50
N SER A 311 3.31 -21.28 13.29
CA SER A 311 3.95 -21.35 14.61
C SER A 311 5.48 -21.26 14.50
N LEU A 312 6.07 -21.99 13.55
CA LEU A 312 7.51 -21.90 13.27
C LEU A 312 7.94 -20.48 12.84
N LEU A 313 7.09 -19.79 12.08
CA LEU A 313 7.36 -18.42 11.63
C LEU A 313 7.30 -17.42 12.79
N THR A 314 6.36 -17.56 13.71
CA THR A 314 6.19 -16.64 14.85
C THR A 314 7.25 -16.82 15.94
N ASP A 315 7.74 -18.02 16.16
CA ASP A 315 8.78 -18.28 17.15
C ASP A 315 10.12 -17.64 16.77
N GLN A 316 10.43 -17.59 15.49
CA GLN A 316 11.62 -16.90 14.98
C GLN A 316 11.58 -15.38 15.17
N ASP A 317 10.40 -14.76 15.27
CA ASP A 317 10.24 -13.32 15.49
C ASP A 317 10.47 -12.93 16.96
N SER A 318 10.33 -13.86 17.92
CA SER A 318 10.42 -13.59 19.35
C SER A 318 11.86 -13.56 19.91
N ASP A 319 12.85 -14.04 19.18
CA ASP A 319 14.21 -14.27 19.68
C ASP A 319 15.17 -13.06 19.52
N LYS A 320 14.70 -11.79 19.58
CA LYS A 320 15.59 -10.72 19.09
C LYS A 320 15.50 -9.37 19.78
N ASP A 321 15.86 -9.31 21.01
CA ASP A 321 16.41 -8.11 21.60
C ASP A 321 17.95 -8.16 21.51
N GLY A 322 18.57 -7.38 20.58
CA GLY A 322 20.00 -7.12 20.73
C GLY A 322 20.89 -7.05 19.50
N ASP A 323 20.40 -7.24 18.28
CA ASP A 323 21.27 -7.14 17.11
C ASP A 323 20.88 -5.97 16.21
N ASP A 324 21.75 -4.93 16.13
CA ASP A 324 21.54 -3.75 15.30
C ASP A 324 21.71 -4.03 13.80
N GLU A 325 22.26 -5.17 13.43
CA GLU A 325 22.51 -5.57 12.05
C GLU A 325 21.31 -6.32 11.45
N LYS A 326 20.20 -5.61 11.18
CA LYS A 326 18.99 -6.20 10.56
C LYS A 326 18.56 -5.41 9.33
N ILE A 327 18.08 -6.12 8.30
CA ILE A 327 17.43 -5.52 7.14
C ILE A 327 16.13 -4.86 7.60
N THR A 328 15.88 -3.64 7.16
CA THR A 328 14.68 -2.91 7.60
C THR A 328 13.58 -3.00 6.54
N LEU A 329 12.43 -3.53 6.93
CA LEU A 329 11.21 -3.60 6.12
C LEU A 329 10.22 -2.55 6.62
N MET A 330 9.65 -1.75 5.73
CA MET A 330 8.70 -0.71 6.13
C MET A 330 7.84 -0.23 4.94
N THR A 331 6.73 0.45 5.27
CA THR A 331 6.00 1.19 4.25
C THR A 331 6.80 2.42 3.80
N VAL A 332 6.58 2.87 2.56
CA VAL A 332 7.20 4.10 2.06
C VAL A 332 6.87 5.30 2.96
N HIS A 333 5.66 5.36 3.53
CA HIS A 333 5.29 6.43 4.47
C HIS A 333 6.17 6.44 5.73
N SER A 334 6.47 5.27 6.27
CA SER A 334 7.34 5.13 7.44
C SER A 334 8.80 5.45 7.14
N ALA A 335 9.21 5.36 5.88
CA ALA A 335 10.58 5.64 5.46
C ALA A 335 10.92 7.13 5.40
N LYS A 336 9.91 8.02 5.46
CA LYS A 336 10.17 9.47 5.46
C LYS A 336 11.02 9.87 6.65
N GLY A 337 12.14 10.54 6.38
CA GLY A 337 13.13 10.96 7.39
C GLY A 337 14.28 9.98 7.61
N LEU A 338 14.17 8.74 7.13
CA LEU A 338 15.23 7.74 7.20
C LEU A 338 16.10 7.74 5.93
N GLU A 339 17.24 7.05 5.98
CA GLU A 339 18.16 6.90 4.85
C GLU A 339 18.92 5.57 4.95
N PHE A 340 19.24 4.97 3.80
CA PHE A 340 19.90 3.66 3.70
C PHE A 340 20.81 3.64 2.47
N LYS A 341 21.93 2.93 2.55
CA LYS A 341 22.82 2.79 1.40
C LYS A 341 22.14 2.10 0.22
N ASN A 342 21.34 1.05 0.51
CA ASN A 342 20.69 0.24 -0.49
C ASN A 342 19.18 0.19 -0.23
N VAL A 343 18.38 0.70 -1.14
CA VAL A 343 16.91 0.72 -1.03
C VAL A 343 16.29 -0.09 -2.14
N PHE A 344 15.38 -0.99 -1.75
CA PHE A 344 14.51 -1.73 -2.65
C PHE A 344 13.10 -1.15 -2.53
N VAL A 345 12.51 -0.69 -3.63
CA VAL A 345 11.10 -0.28 -3.72
C VAL A 345 10.37 -1.35 -4.50
N VAL A 346 9.49 -2.08 -3.82
CA VAL A 346 8.87 -3.30 -4.34
C VAL A 346 7.40 -3.11 -4.68
N GLY A 347 6.87 -3.98 -5.55
CA GLY A 347 5.48 -3.91 -5.98
C GLY A 347 5.18 -2.69 -6.85
N MET A 348 6.10 -2.32 -7.75
CA MET A 348 5.92 -1.20 -8.67
C MET A 348 4.96 -1.56 -9.81
N GLU A 349 3.66 -1.66 -9.46
CA GLU A 349 2.59 -2.13 -10.33
C GLU A 349 1.39 -1.19 -10.30
N GLU A 350 0.65 -1.12 -11.41
CA GLU A 350 -0.65 -0.44 -11.45
C GLU A 350 -1.61 -1.04 -10.41
N ASN A 351 -2.42 -0.20 -9.78
CA ASN A 351 -3.35 -0.55 -8.71
C ASN A 351 -2.71 -1.04 -7.40
N LEU A 352 -1.38 -1.02 -7.31
CA LEU A 352 -0.63 -1.30 -6.09
C LEU A 352 0.25 -0.09 -5.71
N PHE A 353 1.11 0.37 -6.62
CA PHE A 353 1.87 1.59 -6.52
C PHE A 353 1.99 2.27 -7.91
N PRO A 354 1.09 3.21 -8.27
CA PRO A 354 0.08 3.88 -7.44
C PRO A 354 -1.05 2.97 -6.97
N SER A 355 -1.62 3.32 -5.81
CA SER A 355 -2.78 2.61 -5.26
C SER A 355 -3.99 2.71 -6.19
N GLY A 356 -4.75 1.62 -6.33
CA GLY A 356 -5.99 1.61 -7.11
C GLY A 356 -7.07 2.58 -6.59
N MET A 357 -6.96 3.02 -5.32
CA MET A 357 -7.88 4.01 -4.73
C MET A 357 -7.69 5.44 -5.25
N VAL A 358 -6.61 5.73 -5.95
CA VAL A 358 -6.34 7.05 -6.54
C VAL A 358 -7.40 7.42 -7.59
N GLY A 359 -7.95 6.41 -8.28
CA GLY A 359 -8.95 6.61 -9.34
C GLY A 359 -8.46 7.61 -10.39
N ASP A 360 -9.38 8.46 -10.85
CA ASP A 360 -9.09 9.51 -11.85
C ASP A 360 -8.69 10.86 -11.24
N SER A 361 -8.37 10.91 -9.93
CA SER A 361 -7.98 12.16 -9.27
C SER A 361 -6.52 12.55 -9.59
N PRO A 362 -6.26 13.62 -10.36
CA PRO A 362 -4.89 14.05 -10.65
C PRO A 362 -4.10 14.44 -9.39
N ARG A 363 -4.76 15.06 -8.41
CA ARG A 363 -4.11 15.43 -7.13
C ARG A 363 -3.68 14.22 -6.31
N ALA A 364 -4.54 13.19 -6.26
CA ALA A 364 -4.20 11.94 -5.56
C ALA A 364 -3.06 11.20 -6.29
N LEU A 365 -3.04 11.19 -7.62
CA LEU A 365 -1.94 10.63 -8.40
C LEU A 365 -0.62 11.36 -8.16
N GLU A 366 -0.66 12.70 -8.05
CA GLU A 366 0.53 13.49 -7.72
C GLU A 366 1.03 13.22 -6.30
N GLU A 367 0.15 12.93 -5.34
CA GLU A 367 0.55 12.52 -4.00
C GLU A 367 1.23 11.16 -4.01
N GLU A 368 0.72 10.18 -4.75
CA GLU A 368 1.39 8.89 -4.94
C GLU A 368 2.76 9.06 -5.64
N ARG A 369 2.87 10.00 -6.59
CA ARG A 369 4.18 10.30 -7.21
C ARG A 369 5.15 10.94 -6.23
N ARG A 370 4.68 11.81 -5.32
CA ARG A 370 5.49 12.32 -4.20
C ARG A 370 5.91 11.21 -3.25
N LEU A 371 5.03 10.25 -3.01
CA LEU A 371 5.35 9.09 -2.20
C LEU A 371 6.47 8.27 -2.85
N PHE A 372 6.40 8.04 -4.15
CA PHE A 372 7.46 7.34 -4.87
C PHE A 372 8.77 8.16 -4.93
N TYR A 373 8.68 9.46 -5.08
CA TYR A 373 9.83 10.38 -4.96
C TYR A 373 10.49 10.22 -3.58
N VAL A 374 9.70 10.18 -2.50
CA VAL A 374 10.23 9.93 -1.15
C VAL A 374 10.95 8.59 -1.11
N ALA A 375 10.38 7.51 -1.66
CA ALA A 375 10.99 6.19 -1.66
C ALA A 375 12.38 6.18 -2.32
N ILE A 376 12.49 6.73 -3.53
CA ILE A 376 13.76 6.80 -4.27
C ILE A 376 14.81 7.61 -3.50
N THR A 377 14.40 8.75 -2.92
CA THR A 377 15.30 9.65 -2.20
C THR A 377 15.71 9.15 -0.82
N ARG A 378 15.30 7.95 -0.41
CA ARG A 378 15.84 7.28 0.79
C ARG A 378 17.16 6.58 0.52
N ALA A 379 17.48 6.33 -0.76
CA ALA A 379 18.71 5.66 -1.15
C ALA A 379 19.90 6.63 -1.16
N GLU A 380 21.02 6.18 -0.59
CA GLU A 380 22.28 6.90 -0.65
C GLU A 380 23.10 6.48 -1.88
N GLU A 381 23.32 5.17 -2.06
CA GLU A 381 24.22 4.61 -3.07
C GLU A 381 23.47 3.83 -4.16
N HIS A 382 22.56 2.94 -3.77
CA HIS A 382 21.84 2.06 -4.69
C HIS A 382 20.32 2.11 -4.47
N CYS A 383 19.60 2.21 -5.57
CA CYS A 383 18.14 2.07 -5.59
C CYS A 383 17.74 0.96 -6.57
N PHE A 384 16.83 0.08 -6.14
CA PHE A 384 16.30 -1.02 -6.93
C PHE A 384 14.78 -0.96 -6.91
N LEU A 385 14.17 -1.16 -8.06
CA LEU A 385 12.73 -1.20 -8.26
C LEU A 385 12.34 -2.59 -8.72
N SER A 386 11.27 -3.14 -8.18
CA SER A 386 10.77 -4.44 -8.64
C SER A 386 9.26 -4.46 -8.83
N TYR A 387 8.79 -5.33 -9.72
CA TYR A 387 7.40 -5.57 -9.99
C TYR A 387 7.16 -7.02 -10.42
N ALA A 388 5.99 -7.56 -10.08
CA ALA A 388 5.54 -8.87 -10.51
C ALA A 388 4.56 -8.77 -11.67
N LYS A 389 4.59 -9.75 -12.60
CA LYS A 389 3.62 -9.87 -13.70
C LYS A 389 2.29 -10.44 -13.23
N THR A 390 2.32 -11.28 -12.21
CA THR A 390 1.14 -11.93 -11.67
C THR A 390 1.15 -11.83 -10.14
N ARG A 391 -0.04 -11.61 -9.57
CA ARG A 391 -0.28 -11.70 -8.13
C ARG A 391 -1.54 -12.48 -7.87
N PHE A 392 -1.54 -13.27 -6.83
CA PHE A 392 -2.76 -13.89 -6.36
C PHE A 392 -3.53 -12.88 -5.51
N ARG A 393 -4.77 -12.56 -5.92
CA ARG A 393 -5.66 -11.63 -5.22
C ARG A 393 -7.08 -12.12 -5.27
N TYR A 394 -7.81 -11.98 -4.17
CA TYR A 394 -9.23 -12.35 -4.09
C TYR A 394 -9.53 -13.78 -4.55
N GLY A 395 -8.61 -14.71 -4.31
CA GLY A 395 -8.76 -16.11 -4.74
C GLY A 395 -8.52 -16.35 -6.23
N LYS A 396 -7.94 -15.39 -6.96
CA LYS A 396 -7.65 -15.47 -8.39
C LYS A 396 -6.27 -14.94 -8.72
N MET A 397 -5.67 -15.50 -9.75
CA MET A 397 -4.44 -14.96 -10.29
C MET A 397 -4.79 -13.75 -11.18
N GLU A 398 -4.24 -12.59 -10.83
CA GLU A 398 -4.38 -11.34 -11.58
C GLU A 398 -3.08 -11.03 -12.30
N PHE A 399 -3.21 -10.59 -13.55
CA PHE A 399 -2.07 -10.10 -14.33
C PHE A 399 -1.89 -8.60 -14.07
N GLY A 400 -0.74 -8.24 -13.51
CA GLY A 400 -0.35 -6.87 -13.26
C GLY A 400 0.34 -6.22 -14.45
N SER A 401 0.24 -4.91 -14.52
CA SER A 401 1.06 -4.07 -15.42
C SER A 401 2.08 -3.30 -14.60
N PRO A 402 3.29 -3.08 -15.12
CA PRO A 402 4.25 -2.23 -14.43
C PRO A 402 3.67 -0.84 -14.15
N SER A 403 4.04 -0.27 -13.00
CA SER A 403 3.62 1.07 -12.58
C SER A 403 3.89 2.12 -13.66
N ARG A 404 2.92 3.00 -13.90
CA ARG A 404 3.10 4.17 -14.77
C ARG A 404 4.25 5.06 -14.33
N PHE A 405 4.59 5.07 -13.05
CA PHE A 405 5.68 5.88 -12.51
C PHE A 405 7.06 5.44 -13.01
N LEU A 406 7.23 4.20 -13.44
CA LEU A 406 8.47 3.75 -14.07
C LEU A 406 8.73 4.47 -15.41
N LYS A 407 7.66 4.89 -16.12
CA LYS A 407 7.75 5.67 -17.35
C LYS A 407 7.98 7.17 -17.10
N ASP A 408 7.66 7.64 -15.90
CA ASP A 408 7.88 9.03 -15.50
C ASP A 408 9.35 9.33 -15.18
N ILE A 409 10.14 8.29 -14.88
CA ILE A 409 11.59 8.41 -14.71
C ILE A 409 12.27 8.41 -16.08
N ASP A 410 13.24 9.31 -16.29
CA ASP A 410 14.05 9.30 -17.50
C ASP A 410 14.82 7.98 -17.62
N ILE A 411 14.62 7.28 -18.74
CA ILE A 411 15.18 5.96 -19.02
C ILE A 411 16.71 5.90 -18.92
N ARG A 412 17.40 7.04 -19.10
CA ARG A 412 18.86 7.15 -18.95
C ARG A 412 19.36 6.81 -17.55
N PHE A 413 18.48 6.88 -16.56
CA PHE A 413 18.80 6.61 -15.15
C PHE A 413 18.36 5.21 -14.71
N LEU A 414 17.72 4.45 -15.60
CA LEU A 414 17.21 3.10 -15.33
C LEU A 414 18.07 2.05 -16.04
N ARG A 415 18.25 0.91 -15.36
CA ARG A 415 18.76 -0.32 -15.96
C ARG A 415 17.59 -1.30 -16.03
N LEU A 416 16.99 -1.41 -17.20
CA LEU A 416 15.81 -2.22 -17.45
C LEU A 416 16.14 -3.72 -17.63
N PRO A 417 15.20 -4.63 -17.31
CA PRO A 417 15.34 -6.05 -17.63
C PRO A 417 15.39 -6.28 -19.15
N GLN A 418 16.14 -7.30 -19.60
CA GLN A 418 16.37 -7.57 -21.03
C GLN A 418 15.09 -7.85 -21.81
N ASP A 419 14.03 -8.37 -21.16
CA ASP A 419 12.75 -8.75 -21.76
C ASP A 419 11.63 -7.71 -21.62
N ALA A 420 11.95 -6.48 -21.25
CA ALA A 420 10.95 -5.44 -21.01
C ALA A 420 10.39 -4.84 -22.32
N GLY A 421 9.64 -5.63 -23.08
CA GLY A 421 9.04 -5.20 -24.37
C GLY A 421 8.17 -3.93 -24.29
N MET A 422 7.65 -3.59 -23.10
CA MET A 422 6.90 -2.34 -22.87
C MET A 422 7.79 -1.09 -22.90
N PHE A 423 9.05 -1.20 -22.53
CA PHE A 423 10.00 -0.09 -22.54
C PHE A 423 10.73 0.07 -23.87
N ARG A 424 10.69 -0.95 -24.74
CA ARG A 424 11.34 -0.92 -26.05
C ARG A 424 10.81 0.19 -26.96
N ARG A 425 9.50 0.47 -26.91
CA ARG A 425 8.90 1.61 -27.63
C ARG A 425 9.41 2.94 -27.13
N VAL A 426 9.58 3.10 -25.80
CA VAL A 426 10.09 4.35 -25.20
C VAL A 426 11.56 4.54 -25.56
N GLU A 427 12.36 3.46 -25.63
CA GLU A 427 13.75 3.54 -26.10
C GLU A 427 13.85 3.91 -27.58
N GLU A 428 12.97 3.35 -28.42
CA GLU A 428 12.92 3.67 -29.85
C GLU A 428 12.50 5.13 -30.09
N GLU A 429 11.50 5.63 -29.36
CA GLU A 429 11.07 7.04 -29.40
C GLU A 429 12.15 7.98 -28.88
N ALA A 430 12.82 7.63 -27.75
CA ALA A 430 13.92 8.42 -27.21
C ALA A 430 15.15 8.41 -28.11
N ALA A 431 15.43 7.29 -28.79
CA ALA A 431 16.50 7.19 -29.78
C ALA A 431 16.17 7.97 -31.06
N ALA A 432 14.92 7.99 -31.49
CA ALA A 432 14.45 8.80 -32.61
C ALA A 432 14.60 10.30 -32.32
N PHE A 433 14.16 10.73 -31.15
CA PHE A 433 14.30 12.14 -30.70
C PHE A 433 15.76 12.58 -30.58
N ARG A 434 16.67 11.69 -30.13
CA ARG A 434 18.13 11.98 -30.10
C ARG A 434 18.72 12.10 -31.50
N ARG A 435 18.26 11.31 -32.47
CA ARG A 435 18.70 11.38 -33.87
C ARG A 435 18.21 12.64 -34.55
N GLU A 436 17.02 13.12 -34.19
CA GLU A 436 16.42 14.34 -34.73
C GLU A 436 17.14 15.61 -34.20
N ASN A 437 17.45 15.63 -32.89
CA ASN A 437 18.22 16.73 -32.27
C ASN A 437 19.71 16.71 -32.64
N ALA A 438 20.30 15.54 -32.92
CA ALA A 438 21.68 15.48 -33.39
C ALA A 438 21.86 15.96 -34.84
N ARG A 439 20.79 16.02 -35.62
CA ARG A 439 20.80 16.58 -36.99
C ARG A 439 20.63 18.10 -37.03
N GLY A 440 20.26 18.73 -35.92
CA GLY A 440 20.05 20.18 -35.79
C GLY A 440 21.32 21.00 -35.50
N PHE A 441 22.48 20.36 -35.24
CA PHE A 441 23.77 21.03 -35.01
C PHE A 441 24.82 20.60 -36.02
N ALA A 442 24.61 20.96 -37.30
CA ALA A 442 25.68 21.01 -38.26
C ALA A 442 26.07 22.50 -38.46
N PRO A 443 27.32 22.90 -38.24
CA PRO A 443 27.73 24.27 -38.52
C PRO A 443 27.68 24.52 -40.03
N ASP A 444 27.07 25.63 -40.42
CA ASP A 444 27.09 26.16 -41.77
C ASP A 444 28.55 26.22 -42.28
N ARG A 445 28.82 25.51 -43.36
CA ARG A 445 29.98 25.78 -44.24
C ARG A 445 29.47 26.60 -45.39
N GLU A 446 29.85 27.87 -45.39
CA GLU A 446 29.81 28.76 -46.54
C GLU A 446 30.68 28.24 -47.69
N ASP A 447 30.26 28.61 -48.89
CA ASP A 447 30.94 28.73 -50.19
C ASP A 447 30.58 27.71 -51.29
N ALA A 448 29.69 28.20 -52.13
CA ALA A 448 29.67 28.65 -53.52
C ALA A 448 29.43 27.54 -54.63
N PRO A 449 29.20 27.93 -55.94
CA PRO A 449 27.92 28.37 -56.47
C PRO A 449 27.43 27.56 -57.67
N TYR A 450 26.15 27.80 -58.07
CA TYR A 450 25.54 27.66 -59.43
C TYR A 450 25.33 26.27 -60.08
N GLY A 451 24.07 25.99 -60.36
CA GLY A 451 23.68 25.17 -61.50
C GLY A 451 22.43 24.32 -61.34
N GLY A 452 21.27 24.87 -61.58
CA GLY A 452 20.28 24.33 -62.47
C GLY A 452 19.29 23.24 -62.02
N LYS A 453 18.03 23.64 -62.10
CA LYS A 453 16.81 22.91 -62.44
C LYS A 453 15.88 22.43 -61.32
N GLU A 454 14.79 23.20 -61.28
CA GLU A 454 13.51 22.91 -60.64
C GLU A 454 13.02 21.49 -60.90
N ARG A 455 12.61 20.77 -59.86
CA ARG A 455 11.49 19.83 -59.91
C ARG A 455 10.61 20.05 -58.71
N VAL A 456 9.49 20.70 -58.96
CA VAL A 456 8.35 20.82 -58.07
C VAL A 456 7.76 19.44 -57.87
N SER A 457 7.80 18.87 -56.69
CA SER A 457 6.99 17.74 -56.30
C SER A 457 5.93 18.18 -55.29
N VAL A 458 4.73 18.21 -55.78
CA VAL A 458 3.50 18.49 -55.03
C VAL A 458 3.25 17.31 -54.09
N ARG A 459 3.30 17.52 -52.78
CA ARG A 459 2.78 16.56 -51.80
C ARG A 459 1.26 16.67 -51.71
N PRO A 460 0.51 15.55 -51.75
CA PRO A 460 -0.94 15.60 -51.54
C PRO A 460 -1.26 15.89 -50.10
N LYS A 461 -2.17 16.83 -49.84
CA LYS A 461 -2.79 17.12 -48.55
C LYS A 461 -3.56 15.86 -48.07
N GLN A 462 -3.18 15.29 -46.96
CA GLN A 462 -4.00 14.33 -46.25
C GLN A 462 -5.23 15.06 -45.67
N GLN A 463 -6.39 14.64 -46.12
CA GLN A 463 -7.67 15.02 -45.55
C GLN A 463 -7.82 14.34 -44.18
N ILE A 464 -8.04 15.18 -43.17
CA ILE A 464 -8.43 14.73 -41.81
C ILE A 464 -9.88 14.26 -41.91
N ILE A 465 -10.08 12.95 -41.85
CA ILE A 465 -11.40 12.33 -41.73
C ILE A 465 -11.83 12.44 -40.27
N ALA A 466 -12.86 13.23 -40.00
CA ALA A 466 -13.50 13.29 -38.70
C ALA A 466 -14.24 11.95 -38.40
N PRO A 467 -14.21 11.48 -37.15
CA PRO A 467 -14.89 10.24 -36.81
C PRO A 467 -16.41 10.40 -36.90
N THR A 468 -17.04 9.52 -37.69
CA THR A 468 -18.49 9.39 -37.83
C THR A 468 -19.09 8.82 -36.54
N VAL A 469 -19.96 9.59 -35.92
CA VAL A 469 -20.78 9.18 -34.77
C VAL A 469 -21.87 8.21 -35.25
N PRO A 470 -22.11 7.08 -34.55
CA PRO A 470 -23.18 6.14 -34.91
C PRO A 470 -24.57 6.79 -34.74
N ARG A 471 -25.38 6.67 -35.77
CA ARG A 471 -26.77 7.17 -35.85
C ARG A 471 -27.74 6.27 -35.07
N ASN A 472 -27.72 6.21 -33.74
CA ASN A 472 -28.80 5.58 -32.96
C ASN A 472 -28.85 6.08 -31.51
N LEU A 473 -28.88 7.41 -31.31
CA LEU A 473 -29.26 7.99 -30.04
C LEU A 473 -30.40 8.97 -30.27
N LYS A 474 -31.62 8.59 -29.91
CA LYS A 474 -32.77 9.50 -29.81
C LYS A 474 -32.58 10.41 -28.58
N ARG A 475 -32.55 11.72 -28.80
CA ARG A 475 -32.68 12.72 -27.73
C ARG A 475 -34.03 12.55 -27.05
N VAL A 476 -34.06 12.28 -25.77
CA VAL A 476 -35.23 12.40 -24.90
C VAL A 476 -35.23 13.84 -24.37
N ALA A 477 -36.29 14.59 -24.72
CA ALA A 477 -36.54 15.91 -24.16
C ALA A 477 -37.07 15.76 -22.72
N PRO A 478 -36.72 16.67 -21.78
CA PRO A 478 -37.34 16.64 -20.46
C PRO A 478 -38.79 17.13 -20.55
N SER A 479 -39.70 16.30 -20.07
CA SER A 479 -41.12 16.59 -19.92
C SER A 479 -41.32 17.56 -18.76
N ALA A 480 -41.93 18.71 -19.06
CA ALA A 480 -42.45 19.66 -18.08
C ALA A 480 -43.85 19.16 -17.62
N ASN A 481 -44.04 19.15 -16.31
CA ASN A 481 -45.33 19.35 -15.65
C ASN A 481 -45.11 19.52 -14.14
N THR A 482 -45.39 20.60 -13.71
CA THR A 482 -46.49 21.41 -13.10
C THR A 482 -46.32 21.55 -11.61
N ALA A 483 -46.01 22.72 -11.25
CA ALA A 483 -46.62 23.66 -10.30
C ALA A 483 -47.14 23.14 -8.97
N SER A 484 -46.59 23.60 -7.86
CA SER A 484 -47.30 24.54 -7.00
C SER A 484 -46.45 24.97 -5.79
N THR A 485 -46.49 26.28 -5.60
CA THR A 485 -46.31 27.07 -4.37
C THR A 485 -44.95 27.23 -3.73
N SER A 486 -44.41 28.44 -3.97
CA SER A 486 -43.43 29.12 -3.11
C SER A 486 -44.04 29.41 -1.72
N PRO A 487 -43.18 29.64 -0.66
CA PRO A 487 -42.65 30.98 -0.55
C PRO A 487 -41.14 31.09 -0.22
N SER A 488 -40.61 32.19 -0.69
CA SER A 488 -39.39 32.92 -0.41
C SER A 488 -38.78 32.72 1.00
N ALA A 489 -37.49 32.51 1.07
CA ALA A 489 -36.60 33.20 2.00
C ALA A 489 -35.16 33.07 1.56
N GLY A 490 -34.51 34.22 1.31
CA GLY A 490 -33.10 34.35 1.05
C GLY A 490 -32.29 33.92 2.26
N GLY A 491 -31.35 33.02 2.05
CA GLY A 491 -30.34 32.66 3.05
C GLY A 491 -29.07 33.47 2.80
N SER A 492 -28.90 34.57 3.52
CA SER A 492 -27.63 35.26 3.66
C SER A 492 -26.61 34.33 4.34
N ALA A 493 -25.36 34.40 3.89
CA ALA A 493 -24.22 33.80 4.57
C ALA A 493 -24.24 34.26 6.05
N ASN A 494 -24.41 33.31 6.97
CA ASN A 494 -24.35 33.57 8.40
C ASN A 494 -22.90 33.89 8.80
N CYS A 495 -22.58 35.18 8.91
CA CYS A 495 -21.40 35.63 9.65
C CYS A 495 -21.67 35.38 11.14
N VAL A 496 -20.88 34.50 11.73
CA VAL A 496 -20.90 34.26 13.19
C VAL A 496 -20.35 35.47 13.90
N GLN A 497 -21.09 36.00 14.87
CA GLN A 497 -20.70 37.20 15.65
C GLN A 497 -20.03 36.79 16.97
N GLN A 498 -19.10 37.59 17.45
CA GLN A 498 -18.39 37.41 18.73
C GLN A 498 -19.39 37.38 19.90
N GLY A 499 -19.32 36.33 20.75
CA GLY A 499 -20.24 36.07 21.82
C GLY A 499 -21.39 35.11 21.47
N GLN A 500 -21.40 34.50 20.30
CA GLN A 500 -22.41 33.54 19.87
C GLN A 500 -22.00 32.10 20.25
N LEU A 501 -22.87 31.37 20.91
CA LEU A 501 -22.70 29.96 21.21
C LEU A 501 -22.90 29.13 19.96
N ILE A 502 -21.90 28.35 19.61
CA ILE A 502 -21.96 27.38 18.49
C ILE A 502 -21.76 25.96 19.02
N GLU A 503 -22.56 25.04 18.52
CA GLU A 503 -22.41 23.62 18.79
C GLU A 503 -21.67 22.95 17.60
N HIS A 504 -20.57 22.29 17.89
CA HIS A 504 -19.81 21.52 16.92
C HIS A 504 -19.91 20.04 17.26
N GLU A 505 -20.31 19.20 16.30
CA GLU A 505 -20.57 17.76 16.48
C GLU A 505 -19.43 16.99 17.18
N ARG A 506 -18.20 17.47 17.06
CA ARG A 506 -17.01 16.79 17.58
C ARG A 506 -16.42 17.45 18.83
N PHE A 507 -16.71 18.72 19.08
CA PHE A 507 -16.07 19.52 20.16
C PHE A 507 -17.06 20.10 21.17
N GLY A 508 -18.36 19.87 20.96
CA GLY A 508 -19.41 20.39 21.85
C GLY A 508 -19.68 21.88 21.70
N LEU A 509 -20.32 22.48 22.73
CA LEU A 509 -20.68 23.90 22.76
C LEU A 509 -19.45 24.78 23.01
N GLY A 510 -19.25 25.79 22.16
CA GLY A 510 -18.21 26.79 22.28
C GLY A 510 -18.75 28.20 22.00
N GLU A 511 -18.17 29.21 22.63
CA GLU A 511 -18.48 30.65 22.39
C GLU A 511 -17.42 31.22 21.45
N VAL A 512 -17.87 31.97 20.43
CA VAL A 512 -16.99 32.60 19.43
C VAL A 512 -16.45 33.92 19.88
#